data_f71f2ba2e25b204dd7889f8483c01212
#
_entry.id   f71f2ba2e25b204dd7889f8483c01212
#
_cell.length_a   1.000
_cell.length_b   1.000
_cell.length_c   1.000
_cell.angle_alpha   90.00
_cell.angle_beta   90.00
_cell.angle_gamma   90.00
#
_symmetry.space_group_name_H-M   'P 1'
#
loop_
_entity.id
_entity.type
_entity.pdbx_description
1 polymer ?
#
loop_
_entity_poly.entity_id
_entity_poly.type
_entity_poly.pdbx_seq_one_letter_code
_entity_poly.pdbx_strand_id
1 'polypeptide(L)'
;SIEDCETIKAYINEGIVAGVNKKHLPSCRTPWYSMEQKAVAPIWVSSACRNGIKFVRNLAGAKSLTTFHSVFVHGDFADDVDVIFSYFLTPIAQTIIRENRKELGNGLEKFQPNDLNAANMLNISVITEDDRTKIINIYNEIVLDNRSALLDELNTIFLSYLQ
;
A
#
# COMPACT_ATOMS: atom_id res chain seq x y z
N SER A 1 11.34 28.12 8.33
CA SER A 1 10.23 27.83 7.37
C SER A 1 10.80 27.86 5.95
N ILE A 2 9.99 27.46 4.95
CA ILE A 2 10.35 27.61 3.52
C ILE A 2 10.60 29.08 3.18
N GLU A 3 9.91 29.98 3.87
CA GLU A 3 10.02 31.43 3.68
C GLU A 3 11.35 32.02 4.19
N ASP A 4 12.13 31.29 4.96
CA ASP A 4 13.40 31.75 5.51
C ASP A 4 14.63 31.28 4.71
N CYS A 5 14.45 30.44 3.67
CA CYS A 5 15.52 29.90 2.87
C CYS A 5 15.60 30.56 1.49
N GLU A 6 16.61 31.41 1.28
CA GLU A 6 16.82 32.14 0.03
C GLU A 6 16.96 31.22 -1.20
N THR A 7 17.59 30.05 -1.04
CA THR A 7 17.73 29.06 -2.13
C THR A 7 16.37 28.52 -2.57
N ILE A 8 15.47 28.26 -1.61
CA ILE A 8 14.13 27.77 -1.92
C ILE A 8 13.30 28.88 -2.58
N LYS A 9 13.41 30.13 -2.11
CA LYS A 9 12.75 31.27 -2.75
C LYS A 9 13.21 31.45 -4.19
N ALA A 10 14.50 31.38 -4.44
CA ALA A 10 15.07 31.47 -5.79
C ALA A 10 14.50 30.38 -6.71
N TYR A 11 14.47 29.13 -6.25
CA TYR A 11 13.92 28.01 -7.00
C TYR A 11 12.41 28.17 -7.28
N ILE A 12 11.63 28.63 -6.29
CA ILE A 12 10.21 28.92 -6.49
C ILE A 12 10.01 30.04 -7.53
N ASN A 13 10.84 31.08 -7.48
CA ASN A 13 10.80 32.18 -8.44
C ASN A 13 11.16 31.74 -9.86
N GLU A 14 12.14 30.86 -10.03
CA GLU A 14 12.42 30.22 -11.32
C GLU A 14 11.19 29.50 -11.90
N GLY A 15 10.46 28.77 -11.03
CA GLY A 15 9.20 28.12 -11.41
C GLY A 15 8.12 29.10 -11.85
N ILE A 16 8.02 30.26 -11.22
CA ILE A 16 7.10 31.34 -11.62
C ILE A 16 7.50 31.91 -12.99
N VAL A 17 8.76 32.20 -13.20
CA VAL A 17 9.30 32.72 -14.46
C VAL A 17 9.05 31.71 -15.60
N ALA A 18 9.24 30.41 -15.32
CA ALA A 18 8.97 29.33 -16.26
C ALA A 18 7.48 29.05 -16.47
N GLY A 19 6.58 29.74 -15.79
CA GLY A 19 5.12 29.58 -15.92
C GLY A 19 4.58 28.27 -15.31
N VAL A 20 5.35 27.58 -14.45
CA VAL A 20 4.92 26.32 -13.80
C VAL A 20 3.69 26.54 -12.94
N ASN A 21 3.61 27.66 -12.22
CA ASN A 21 2.47 28.05 -11.39
C ASN A 21 1.14 28.19 -12.15
N LYS A 22 1.20 28.37 -13.48
CA LYS A 22 0.01 28.52 -14.36
C LYS A 22 -0.46 27.18 -14.93
N LYS A 23 0.31 26.08 -14.77
CA LYS A 23 -0.11 24.75 -15.21
C LYS A 23 -1.27 24.25 -14.37
N HIS A 24 -2.11 23.35 -14.94
CA HIS A 24 -3.37 22.91 -14.34
C HIS A 24 -3.24 22.46 -12.87
N LEU A 25 -2.38 21.48 -12.58
CA LEU A 25 -2.25 20.98 -11.19
C LEU A 25 -1.65 22.00 -10.21
N PRO A 26 -0.55 22.73 -10.52
CA PRO A 26 -0.06 23.79 -9.65
C PRO A 26 -1.07 24.90 -9.40
N SER A 27 -1.79 25.36 -10.44
CA SER A 27 -2.78 26.44 -10.29
C SER A 27 -3.96 26.13 -9.38
N CYS A 28 -4.22 24.83 -9.13
CA CYS A 28 -5.26 24.36 -8.21
C CYS A 28 -4.80 24.31 -6.74
N ARG A 29 -3.55 24.72 -6.43
CA ARG A 29 -2.95 24.63 -5.09
C ARG A 29 -2.64 26.01 -4.50
N THR A 30 -2.71 26.11 -3.20
CA THR A 30 -2.33 27.32 -2.46
C THR A 30 -1.42 26.93 -1.30
N PRO A 31 -0.12 27.33 -1.35
CA PRO A 31 0.60 27.93 -2.49
C PRO A 31 0.78 26.94 -3.65
N TRP A 32 1.02 27.42 -4.87
CA TRP A 32 1.09 26.62 -6.10
C TRP A 32 2.12 25.48 -6.04
N TYR A 33 3.18 25.64 -5.27
CA TYR A 33 4.25 24.66 -5.05
C TYR A 33 3.98 23.69 -3.91
N SER A 34 2.81 23.79 -3.25
CA SER A 34 2.49 22.88 -2.14
C SER A 34 2.39 21.45 -2.62
N MET A 35 2.94 20.53 -1.81
CA MET A 35 2.78 19.10 -2.04
C MET A 35 1.42 18.64 -1.52
N GLU A 36 0.88 17.60 -2.17
CA GLU A 36 -0.33 16.94 -1.70
C GLU A 36 -0.10 16.35 -0.29
N GLN A 37 -0.96 16.72 0.65
CA GLN A 37 -0.91 16.20 2.02
C GLN A 37 -1.64 14.85 2.09
N LYS A 38 -0.89 13.76 1.85
CA LYS A 38 -1.43 12.41 2.01
C LYS A 38 -1.31 11.95 3.45
N ALA A 39 -2.33 11.26 3.95
CA ALA A 39 -2.24 10.55 5.20
C ALA A 39 -1.18 9.42 5.11
N VAL A 40 -0.56 9.11 6.22
CA VAL A 40 0.40 8.00 6.32
C VAL A 40 -0.39 6.70 6.40
N ALA A 41 -0.32 5.89 5.34
CA ALA A 41 -0.98 4.60 5.31
C ALA A 41 -0.08 3.51 5.92
N PRO A 42 -0.64 2.56 6.70
CA PRO A 42 0.12 1.46 7.29
C PRO A 42 0.59 0.43 6.25
N ILE A 43 -0.10 0.32 5.13
CA ILE A 43 0.22 -0.61 4.04
C ILE A 43 0.16 0.13 2.71
N TRP A 44 1.06 -0.21 1.80
CA TRP A 44 1.01 0.23 0.42
C TRP A 44 0.86 -0.96 -0.52
N VAL A 45 0.21 -0.74 -1.66
CA VAL A 45 0.09 -1.72 -2.74
C VAL A 45 0.53 -1.10 -4.06
N SER A 46 1.29 -1.85 -4.86
CA SER A 46 1.76 -1.36 -6.16
C SER A 46 0.58 -1.13 -7.12
N SER A 47 0.58 0.01 -7.82
CA SER A 47 -0.44 0.34 -8.84
C SER A 47 -0.32 -0.50 -10.10
N ALA A 48 0.86 -1.08 -10.35
CA ALA A 48 1.14 -1.96 -11.49
C ALA A 48 2.21 -2.98 -11.13
N CYS A 49 2.10 -4.19 -11.67
CA CYS A 49 3.04 -5.28 -11.43
C CYS A 49 3.09 -6.24 -12.63
N ARG A 50 4.17 -7.05 -12.72
CA ARG A 50 4.30 -8.13 -13.69
C ARG A 50 4.35 -9.52 -13.04
N ASN A 51 4.87 -9.59 -11.82
CA ASN A 51 5.13 -10.87 -11.12
C ASN A 51 4.38 -10.90 -9.77
N GLY A 52 3.05 -10.68 -9.81
CA GLY A 52 2.23 -10.59 -8.61
C GLY A 52 2.17 -9.21 -7.99
N ILE A 53 1.15 -8.99 -7.19
CA ILE A 53 0.90 -7.72 -6.50
C ILE A 53 1.94 -7.56 -5.39
N LYS A 54 2.53 -6.36 -5.31
CA LYS A 54 3.49 -6.05 -4.24
C LYS A 54 2.79 -5.24 -3.16
N PHE A 55 2.75 -5.81 -1.97
CA PHE A 55 2.36 -5.11 -0.76
C PHE A 55 3.60 -4.71 0.05
N VAL A 56 3.55 -3.58 0.69
CA VAL A 56 4.64 -3.04 1.51
C VAL A 56 4.07 -2.60 2.85
N ARG A 57 4.60 -3.14 3.94
CA ARG A 57 4.29 -2.66 5.29
C ARG A 57 5.08 -1.38 5.56
N ASN A 58 4.38 -0.30 5.85
CA ASN A 58 4.98 1.00 6.08
C ASN A 58 5.31 1.20 7.57
N LEU A 59 6.41 0.66 8.01
CA LEU A 59 6.89 0.84 9.40
C LEU A 59 7.59 2.19 9.61
N ALA A 60 8.06 2.82 8.54
CA ALA A 60 8.80 4.08 8.61
C ALA A 60 7.89 5.33 8.70
N GLY A 61 6.57 5.18 8.63
CA GLY A 61 5.65 6.32 8.61
C GLY A 61 5.84 7.23 7.38
N ALA A 62 6.36 6.69 6.27
CA ALA A 62 6.61 7.46 5.06
C ALA A 62 5.31 7.70 4.26
N LYS A 63 5.34 8.70 3.38
CA LYS A 63 4.24 8.99 2.45
C LYS A 63 4.53 8.37 1.09
N SER A 64 3.52 7.70 0.49
CA SER A 64 3.65 7.11 -0.85
C SER A 64 3.51 8.16 -1.94
N LEU A 65 4.20 7.92 -3.07
CA LEU A 65 3.99 8.62 -4.33
C LEU A 65 2.97 7.86 -5.21
N THR A 66 2.88 8.24 -6.48
CA THR A 66 1.85 7.76 -7.43
C THR A 66 1.99 6.30 -7.85
N THR A 67 3.15 5.67 -7.62
CA THR A 67 3.42 4.27 -7.95
C THR A 67 2.80 3.27 -6.96
N PHE A 68 2.36 3.77 -5.81
CA PHE A 68 1.70 2.98 -4.79
C PHE A 68 0.34 3.59 -4.42
N HIS A 69 -0.63 2.75 -4.18
CA HIS A 69 -1.87 3.12 -3.52
C HIS A 69 -1.75 2.89 -2.02
N SER A 70 -2.36 3.78 -1.25
CA SER A 70 -2.44 3.68 0.21
C SER A 70 -3.56 2.75 0.61
N VAL A 71 -3.28 1.81 1.50
CA VAL A 71 -4.26 0.90 2.09
C VAL A 71 -4.39 1.25 3.56
N PHE A 72 -5.60 1.60 3.97
CA PHE A 72 -5.97 1.92 5.34
C PHE A 72 -6.85 0.82 5.90
N VAL A 73 -6.62 0.46 7.14
CA VAL A 73 -7.46 -0.47 7.90
C VAL A 73 -8.32 0.36 8.83
N HIS A 74 -9.63 0.14 8.81
CA HIS A 74 -10.61 0.96 9.52
C HIS A 74 -11.50 0.13 10.44
N GLY A 75 -12.17 0.82 11.37
CA GLY A 75 -13.15 0.22 12.26
C GLY A 75 -12.54 -0.80 13.22
N ASP A 76 -13.25 -1.89 13.43
CA ASP A 76 -12.90 -2.93 14.39
C ASP A 76 -11.60 -3.68 14.05
N PHE A 77 -11.07 -3.46 12.83
CA PHE A 77 -9.82 -4.09 12.34
C PHE A 77 -8.60 -3.19 12.45
N ALA A 78 -8.70 -2.01 13.06
CA ALA A 78 -7.60 -1.04 13.10
C ALA A 78 -6.31 -1.60 13.72
N ASP A 79 -6.44 -2.55 14.66
CA ASP A 79 -5.33 -3.21 15.34
C ASP A 79 -4.83 -4.46 14.57
N ASP A 80 -5.54 -4.92 13.55
CA ASP A 80 -5.25 -6.12 12.78
C ASP A 80 -4.31 -5.88 11.58
N VAL A 81 -3.64 -4.75 11.52
CA VAL A 81 -2.81 -4.36 10.35
C VAL A 81 -1.79 -5.44 9.99
N ASP A 82 -1.13 -6.06 10.96
CA ASP A 82 -0.10 -7.07 10.70
C ASP A 82 -0.70 -8.43 10.32
N VAL A 83 -1.89 -8.78 10.82
CA VAL A 83 -2.64 -9.96 10.37
C VAL A 83 -3.09 -9.78 8.91
N ILE A 84 -3.65 -8.60 8.58
CA ILE A 84 -4.09 -8.26 7.21
C ILE A 84 -2.89 -8.21 6.26
N PHE A 85 -1.78 -7.62 6.68
CA PHE A 85 -0.56 -7.59 5.86
C PHE A 85 -0.02 -9.01 5.64
N SER A 86 -0.03 -9.85 6.66
CA SER A 86 0.35 -11.25 6.56
C SER A 86 -0.50 -12.02 5.54
N TYR A 87 -1.82 -11.79 5.55
CA TYR A 87 -2.73 -12.33 4.53
C TYR A 87 -2.29 -11.91 3.12
N PHE A 88 -1.99 -10.63 2.89
CA PHE A 88 -1.59 -10.13 1.58
C PHE A 88 -0.27 -10.73 1.06
N LEU A 89 0.57 -11.29 1.92
CA LEU A 89 1.79 -11.99 1.51
C LEU A 89 1.52 -13.38 0.92
N THR A 90 0.35 -13.96 1.16
CA THR A 90 0.05 -15.34 0.82
C THR A 90 -0.36 -15.52 -0.65
N PRO A 91 -0.06 -16.68 -1.28
CA PRO A 91 -0.55 -17.01 -2.61
C PRO A 91 -2.06 -16.95 -2.76
N ILE A 92 -2.82 -17.34 -1.74
CA ILE A 92 -4.29 -17.30 -1.80
C ILE A 92 -4.83 -15.88 -1.90
N ALA A 93 -4.29 -14.94 -1.10
CA ALA A 93 -4.67 -13.54 -1.19
C ALA A 93 -4.33 -12.95 -2.56
N GLN A 94 -3.13 -13.26 -3.08
CA GLN A 94 -2.70 -12.85 -4.40
C GLN A 94 -3.68 -13.33 -5.50
N THR A 95 -4.16 -14.56 -5.39
CA THR A 95 -5.13 -15.14 -6.34
C THR A 95 -6.46 -14.41 -6.28
N ILE A 96 -7.04 -14.25 -5.09
CA ILE A 96 -8.36 -13.62 -4.89
C ILE A 96 -8.36 -12.15 -5.33
N ILE A 97 -7.34 -11.39 -4.94
CA ILE A 97 -7.27 -9.96 -5.28
C ILE A 97 -7.05 -9.74 -6.78
N ARG A 98 -6.31 -10.65 -7.44
CA ARG A 98 -6.05 -10.56 -8.89
C ARG A 98 -7.29 -10.79 -9.76
N GLU A 99 -8.37 -11.31 -9.25
CA GLU A 99 -9.63 -11.46 -10.00
C GLU A 99 -10.16 -10.11 -10.53
N ASN A 100 -9.88 -9.01 -9.83
CA ASN A 100 -10.29 -7.67 -10.23
C ASN A 100 -9.24 -6.89 -11.03
N ARG A 101 -8.15 -7.53 -11.47
CA ARG A 101 -7.08 -6.86 -12.22
C ARG A 101 -7.50 -6.46 -13.62
N LYS A 102 -6.86 -5.41 -14.13
CA LYS A 102 -6.85 -5.06 -15.55
C LYS A 102 -5.53 -5.51 -16.17
N GLU A 103 -5.59 -6.35 -17.17
CA GLU A 103 -4.40 -6.74 -17.94
C GLU A 103 -4.12 -5.71 -19.03
N LEU A 104 -2.94 -5.13 -18.97
CA LEU A 104 -2.36 -4.33 -20.04
C LEU A 104 -1.34 -5.23 -20.77
N GLY A 105 -1.16 -5.04 -22.06
CA GLY A 105 -0.27 -5.92 -22.88
C GLY A 105 1.07 -6.24 -22.19
N ASN A 106 1.68 -7.38 -22.58
CA ASN A 106 2.98 -7.86 -22.11
C ASN A 106 3.01 -8.30 -20.62
N GLY A 107 1.89 -8.85 -20.12
CA GLY A 107 1.81 -9.36 -18.75
C GLY A 107 1.87 -8.28 -17.66
N LEU A 108 1.68 -7.00 -18.01
CA LEU A 108 1.54 -5.93 -17.05
C LEU A 108 0.12 -5.94 -16.49
N GLU A 109 0.00 -6.19 -15.20
CA GLU A 109 -1.24 -6.08 -14.45
C GLU A 109 -1.32 -4.69 -13.81
N LYS A 110 -2.47 -4.05 -13.92
CA LYS A 110 -2.72 -2.73 -13.31
C LYS A 110 -3.92 -2.81 -12.39
N PHE A 111 -3.80 -2.15 -11.25
CA PHE A 111 -4.86 -1.98 -10.26
C PHE A 111 -5.16 -0.50 -10.07
N GLN A 112 -6.43 -0.14 -10.13
CA GLN A 112 -6.90 1.16 -9.70
C GLN A 112 -7.44 1.06 -8.26
N PRO A 113 -7.55 2.17 -7.51
CA PRO A 113 -8.09 2.13 -6.15
C PRO A 113 -9.45 1.44 -6.06
N ASN A 114 -10.34 1.67 -7.03
CA ASN A 114 -11.66 1.05 -7.05
C ASN A 114 -11.61 -0.46 -7.31
N ASP A 115 -10.67 -0.94 -8.12
CA ASP A 115 -10.49 -2.38 -8.38
C ASP A 115 -10.05 -3.09 -7.09
N LEU A 116 -9.19 -2.44 -6.28
CA LEU A 116 -8.74 -2.96 -4.99
C LEU A 116 -9.83 -2.89 -3.91
N ASN A 117 -10.59 -1.80 -3.86
CA ASN A 117 -11.69 -1.64 -2.90
C ASN A 117 -12.83 -2.62 -3.16
N ALA A 118 -13.02 -3.05 -4.42
CA ALA A 118 -14.03 -4.05 -4.81
C ALA A 118 -13.50 -5.49 -4.74
N ALA A 119 -12.22 -5.69 -4.46
CA ALA A 119 -11.64 -7.02 -4.35
C ALA A 119 -12.18 -7.77 -3.13
N ASN A 120 -12.47 -9.05 -3.34
CA ASN A 120 -12.78 -9.92 -2.24
C ASN A 120 -11.53 -10.16 -1.38
N MET A 121 -11.75 -10.38 -0.09
CA MET A 121 -10.72 -10.84 0.83
C MET A 121 -11.34 -11.73 1.90
N LEU A 122 -10.50 -12.48 2.61
CA LEU A 122 -10.93 -13.23 3.77
C LEU A 122 -11.52 -12.30 4.83
N ASN A 123 -12.63 -12.72 5.44
CA ASN A 123 -13.15 -12.04 6.61
C ASN A 123 -12.25 -12.30 7.82
N ILE A 124 -11.44 -11.32 8.18
CA ILE A 124 -10.46 -11.43 9.28
C ILE A 124 -11.13 -11.68 10.64
N SER A 125 -12.41 -11.33 10.83
CA SER A 125 -13.09 -11.52 12.11
C SER A 125 -13.31 -12.98 12.49
N VAL A 126 -13.26 -13.91 11.54
CA VAL A 126 -13.45 -15.34 11.82
C VAL A 126 -12.18 -16.03 12.32
N ILE A 127 -11.01 -15.36 12.23
CA ILE A 127 -9.73 -15.92 12.68
C ILE A 127 -9.70 -15.95 14.20
N THR A 128 -9.39 -17.13 14.75
CA THR A 128 -9.28 -17.31 16.21
C THR A 128 -8.08 -16.55 16.79
N GLU A 129 -8.12 -16.22 18.08
CA GLU A 129 -7.00 -15.56 18.77
C GLU A 129 -5.71 -16.39 18.75
N ASP A 130 -5.82 -17.72 18.84
CA ASP A 130 -4.68 -18.62 18.75
C ASP A 130 -4.00 -18.54 17.38
N ASP A 131 -4.79 -18.51 16.31
CA ASP A 131 -4.25 -18.40 14.96
C ASP A 131 -3.78 -16.98 14.64
N ARG A 132 -4.40 -15.94 15.21
CA ARG A 132 -3.87 -14.57 15.14
C ARG A 132 -2.46 -14.51 15.75
N THR A 133 -2.29 -15.11 16.93
CA THR A 133 -0.98 -15.18 17.60
C THR A 133 0.05 -15.93 16.74
N LYS A 134 -0.32 -17.07 16.16
CA LYS A 134 0.56 -17.83 15.25
C LYS A 134 0.94 -17.01 14.02
N ILE A 135 -0.05 -16.36 13.37
CA ILE A 135 0.16 -15.50 12.20
C ILE A 135 1.18 -14.41 12.50
N ILE A 136 1.03 -13.71 13.62
CA ILE A 136 1.95 -12.64 14.02
C ILE A 136 3.35 -13.18 14.31
N ASN A 137 3.48 -14.34 14.95
CA ASN A 137 4.77 -14.95 15.20
C ASN A 137 5.47 -15.32 13.88
N ILE A 138 4.76 -15.96 12.95
CA ILE A 138 5.28 -16.31 11.62
C ILE A 138 5.67 -15.03 10.84
N TYR A 139 4.85 -14.00 10.89
CA TYR A 139 5.14 -12.71 10.26
C TYR A 139 6.44 -12.10 10.77
N ASN A 140 6.62 -12.09 12.10
CA ASN A 140 7.83 -11.57 12.72
C ASN A 140 9.08 -12.34 12.27
N GLU A 141 9.01 -13.68 12.19
CA GLU A 141 10.11 -14.49 11.67
C GLU A 141 10.41 -14.22 10.19
N ILE A 142 9.39 -14.02 9.37
CA ILE A 142 9.57 -13.66 7.95
C ILE A 142 10.30 -12.31 7.84
N VAL A 143 9.91 -11.31 8.64
CA VAL A 143 10.48 -9.96 8.60
C VAL A 143 11.89 -9.92 9.16
N LEU A 144 12.15 -10.60 10.28
CA LEU A 144 13.43 -10.53 10.97
C LEU A 144 14.50 -11.44 10.31
N ASP A 145 14.09 -12.63 9.88
CA ASP A 145 15.03 -13.68 9.44
C ASP A 145 14.97 -13.96 7.94
N ASN A 146 14.13 -13.21 7.19
CA ASN A 146 13.89 -13.40 5.75
C ASN A 146 13.52 -14.86 5.39
N ARG A 147 12.75 -15.54 6.25
CA ARG A 147 12.37 -16.94 6.11
C ARG A 147 11.15 -17.11 5.20
N SER A 148 11.35 -16.93 3.91
CA SER A 148 10.29 -17.07 2.90
C SER A 148 9.60 -18.46 2.89
N ALA A 149 10.26 -19.50 3.39
CA ALA A 149 9.67 -20.85 3.52
C ALA A 149 8.44 -20.87 4.47
N LEU A 150 8.33 -19.91 5.39
CA LEU A 150 7.18 -19.80 6.28
C LEU A 150 5.92 -19.22 5.59
N LEU A 151 6.02 -18.73 4.37
CA LEU A 151 4.87 -18.27 3.61
C LEU A 151 3.88 -19.41 3.30
N ASP A 152 4.34 -20.63 3.13
CA ASP A 152 3.48 -21.80 2.90
C ASP A 152 2.68 -22.15 4.16
N GLU A 153 3.32 -22.07 5.34
CA GLU A 153 2.63 -22.27 6.62
C GLU A 153 1.58 -21.19 6.84
N LEU A 154 1.93 -19.93 6.61
CA LEU A 154 1.02 -18.80 6.69
C LEU A 154 -0.17 -18.98 5.75
N ASN A 155 0.09 -19.38 4.50
CA ASN A 155 -0.96 -19.64 3.51
C ASN A 155 -1.90 -20.79 3.95
N THR A 156 -1.37 -21.84 4.58
CA THR A 156 -2.15 -22.97 5.09
C THR A 156 -3.12 -22.53 6.17
N ILE A 157 -2.70 -21.66 7.10
CA ILE A 157 -3.59 -21.11 8.12
C ILE A 157 -4.74 -20.35 7.47
N PHE A 158 -4.47 -19.43 6.54
CA PHE A 158 -5.53 -18.64 5.90
C PHE A 158 -6.46 -19.49 5.03
N LEU A 159 -5.95 -20.53 4.36
CA LEU A 159 -6.76 -21.46 3.57
C LEU A 159 -7.79 -22.20 4.42
N SER A 160 -7.51 -22.52 5.68
CA SER A 160 -8.44 -23.23 6.57
C SER A 160 -9.71 -22.41 6.88
N TYR A 161 -9.68 -21.11 6.67
CA TYR A 161 -10.82 -20.20 6.88
C TYR A 161 -11.61 -19.87 5.60
N LEU A 162 -11.21 -20.41 4.45
CA LEU A 162 -11.89 -20.20 3.16
C LEU A 162 -12.78 -21.38 2.74
N GLN A 163 -12.93 -22.39 3.59
CA GLN A 163 -13.73 -23.60 3.32
C GLN A 163 -15.21 -23.38 3.66
#